data_859006398275aaa9fef4eb799ebffc87
#
_entry.id   859006398275aaa9fef4eb799ebffc87
#
_cell.length_a   1.000
_cell.length_b   1.000
_cell.length_c   1.000
_cell.angle_alpha   90.00
_cell.angle_beta   90.00
_cell.angle_gamma   90.00
#
_symmetry.space_group_name_H-M   'P 1'
#
loop_
_entity.id
_entity.type
_entity.pdbx_description
1 polymer ?
#
loop_
_entity_poly.entity_id
_entity_poly.type
_entity_poly.pdbx_seq_one_letter_code
_entity_poly.pdbx_strand_id
1 'polypeptide(L)'
;TSIGELENCFRSVIDWVSTTFTMVERDMCGLEWGRLYETYHKTPYSINHVTERVLALQADESIKCPRNIYEYILGGEQDKSLLQIRLFEESTKRAAYTRQTEAAKEKGISNCPLCAIGDNANKTRIYKLNEMDADHVTAWSRGGATSIENCEMLCKTHNRSKGNK
;
A
#
# COMPACT_ATOMS: atom_id res chain seq x y z
N THR A 1 22.39 -10.16 -31.29
CA THR A 1 22.49 -8.78 -30.78
C THR A 1 23.93 -8.35 -30.84
N SER A 2 24.26 -7.28 -31.58
CA SER A 2 25.62 -6.76 -31.66
C SER A 2 25.95 -5.93 -30.39
N ILE A 3 27.26 -5.73 -30.12
CA ILE A 3 27.72 -4.88 -29.01
C ILE A 3 27.16 -3.46 -29.18
N GLY A 4 27.13 -2.92 -30.39
CA GLY A 4 26.59 -1.58 -30.65
C GLY A 4 25.10 -1.44 -30.41
N GLU A 5 24.28 -2.49 -30.65
CA GLU A 5 22.86 -2.49 -30.32
C GLU A 5 22.66 -2.50 -28.80
N LEU A 6 23.49 -3.24 -28.07
CA LEU A 6 23.45 -3.29 -26.63
C LEU A 6 23.85 -1.94 -26.01
N GLU A 7 24.91 -1.33 -26.50
CA GLU A 7 25.33 0.02 -26.05
C GLU A 7 24.25 1.07 -26.30
N ASN A 8 23.61 1.06 -27.46
CA ASN A 8 22.51 1.96 -27.77
C ASN A 8 21.31 1.75 -26.85
N CYS A 9 20.97 0.50 -26.52
CA CYS A 9 19.90 0.19 -25.59
C CYS A 9 20.20 0.74 -24.20
N PHE A 10 21.40 0.48 -23.65
CA PHE A 10 21.81 1.04 -22.36
C PHE A 10 21.79 2.56 -22.33
N ARG A 11 22.30 3.21 -23.39
CA ARG A 11 22.30 4.67 -23.49
C ARG A 11 20.88 5.22 -23.48
N SER A 12 19.95 4.64 -24.22
CA SER A 12 18.55 5.05 -24.25
C SER A 12 17.90 4.94 -22.87
N VAL A 13 18.18 3.86 -22.12
CA VAL A 13 17.67 3.69 -20.74
C VAL A 13 18.24 4.77 -19.82
N ILE A 14 19.55 5.00 -19.85
CA ILE A 14 20.23 6.00 -19.02
C ILE A 14 19.70 7.40 -19.32
N ASP A 15 19.57 7.77 -20.60
CA ASP A 15 19.07 9.07 -21.02
C ASP A 15 17.63 9.28 -20.55
N TRP A 16 16.77 8.27 -20.69
CA TRP A 16 15.40 8.33 -20.23
C TRP A 16 15.30 8.49 -18.70
N VAL A 17 16.07 7.73 -17.94
CA VAL A 17 16.11 7.85 -16.46
C VAL A 17 16.57 9.25 -16.07
N SER A 18 17.64 9.76 -16.69
CA SER A 18 18.20 11.07 -16.37
C SER A 18 17.28 12.23 -16.76
N THR A 19 16.40 12.04 -17.74
CA THR A 19 15.40 13.03 -18.14
C THR A 19 14.10 12.93 -17.35
N THR A 20 13.85 11.81 -16.70
CA THR A 20 12.64 11.58 -15.89
C THR A 20 12.87 11.93 -14.42
N PHE A 21 14.04 11.58 -13.88
CA PHE A 21 14.41 11.82 -12.48
C PHE A 21 15.58 12.81 -12.39
N THR A 22 15.43 13.85 -11.56
CA THR A 22 16.45 14.91 -11.41
C THR A 22 17.71 14.44 -10.70
N MET A 23 17.61 13.42 -9.87
CA MET A 23 18.72 12.89 -9.10
C MET A 23 18.74 11.36 -9.16
N VAL A 24 19.96 10.83 -9.23
CA VAL A 24 20.17 9.37 -9.07
C VAL A 24 20.39 9.10 -7.60
N GLU A 25 19.50 8.29 -7.03
CA GLU A 25 19.53 7.96 -5.62
C GLU A 25 19.92 6.49 -5.38
N ARG A 26 20.35 6.20 -4.16
CA ARG A 26 20.77 4.84 -3.78
C ARG A 26 19.66 3.80 -4.01
N ASP A 27 18.41 4.16 -3.72
CA ASP A 27 17.26 3.26 -3.85
C ASP A 27 16.91 2.94 -5.31
N MET A 28 17.44 3.70 -6.26
CA MET A 28 17.33 3.42 -7.70
C MET A 28 18.29 2.31 -8.14
N CYS A 29 19.35 2.02 -7.36
CA CYS A 29 20.33 1.00 -7.70
C CYS A 29 19.71 -0.40 -7.67
N GLY A 30 19.92 -1.17 -8.75
CA GLY A 30 19.44 -2.54 -8.88
C GLY A 30 17.94 -2.68 -9.17
N LEU A 31 17.26 -1.60 -9.55
CA LEU A 31 15.95 -1.70 -10.21
C LEU A 31 16.12 -2.25 -11.63
N GLU A 32 15.10 -2.92 -12.12
CA GLU A 32 15.08 -3.48 -13.49
C GLU A 32 14.78 -2.39 -14.53
N TRP A 33 15.72 -1.43 -14.68
CA TRP A 33 15.53 -0.26 -15.51
C TRP A 33 15.23 -0.56 -16.98
N GLY A 34 15.74 -1.68 -17.52
CA GLY A 34 15.39 -2.15 -18.86
C GLY A 34 13.90 -2.45 -19.00
N ARG A 35 13.33 -3.20 -18.05
CA ARG A 35 11.90 -3.50 -18.00
C ARG A 35 11.05 -2.24 -17.82
N LEU A 36 11.46 -1.37 -16.91
CA LEU A 36 10.77 -0.10 -16.64
C LEU A 36 10.79 0.80 -17.88
N TYR A 37 11.92 0.87 -18.58
CA TYR A 37 12.05 1.59 -19.84
C TYR A 37 11.09 1.04 -20.90
N GLU A 38 11.10 -0.26 -21.14
CA GLU A 38 10.20 -0.89 -22.11
C GLU A 38 8.73 -0.59 -21.82
N THR A 39 8.36 -0.56 -20.54
CA THR A 39 6.97 -0.35 -20.11
C THR A 39 6.56 1.12 -20.17
N TYR A 40 7.42 2.05 -19.75
CA TYR A 40 7.01 3.41 -19.40
C TYR A 40 7.65 4.52 -20.24
N HIS A 41 8.67 4.27 -21.09
CA HIS A 41 9.40 5.33 -21.80
C HIS A 41 8.53 6.17 -22.77
N LYS A 42 7.39 5.65 -23.19
CA LYS A 42 6.45 6.37 -24.07
C LYS A 42 5.52 7.31 -23.32
N THR A 43 5.47 7.22 -21.98
CA THR A 43 4.63 8.07 -21.15
C THR A 43 5.36 9.39 -20.90
N PRO A 44 4.73 10.55 -21.16
CA PRO A 44 5.34 11.84 -20.82
C PRO A 44 5.30 12.09 -19.32
N TYR A 45 6.42 12.52 -18.73
CA TYR A 45 6.52 12.87 -17.32
C TYR A 45 6.90 14.33 -17.14
N SER A 46 6.25 15.00 -16.17
CA SER A 46 6.69 16.30 -15.69
C SER A 46 7.78 16.09 -14.63
N ILE A 47 9.00 16.56 -14.92
CA ILE A 47 10.15 16.43 -14.01
C ILE A 47 9.85 17.03 -12.64
N ASN A 48 9.21 18.20 -12.58
CA ASN A 48 8.85 18.85 -11.33
C ASN A 48 7.89 17.99 -10.50
N HIS A 49 6.85 17.44 -11.15
CA HIS A 49 5.89 16.57 -10.50
C HIS A 49 6.55 15.27 -10.00
N VAL A 50 7.37 14.62 -10.82
CA VAL A 50 8.11 13.41 -10.44
C VAL A 50 8.99 13.69 -9.22
N THR A 51 9.75 14.78 -9.23
CA THR A 51 10.63 15.16 -8.10
C THR A 51 9.85 15.40 -6.82
N GLU A 52 8.75 16.14 -6.89
CA GLU A 52 7.87 16.39 -5.74
C GLU A 52 7.30 15.09 -5.18
N ARG A 53 6.87 14.17 -6.04
CA ARG A 53 6.33 12.88 -5.61
C ARG A 53 7.38 11.97 -5.01
N VAL A 54 8.58 11.92 -5.57
CA VAL A 54 9.69 11.16 -4.98
C VAL A 54 9.95 11.63 -3.55
N LEU A 55 10.11 12.93 -3.34
CA LEU A 55 10.37 13.50 -2.01
C LEU A 55 9.22 13.22 -1.02
N ALA A 56 7.98 13.37 -1.46
CA ALA A 56 6.81 13.11 -0.62
C ALA A 56 6.72 11.63 -0.20
N LEU A 57 6.94 10.70 -1.13
CA LEU A 57 6.88 9.26 -0.85
C LEU A 57 8.07 8.76 -0.03
N GLN A 58 9.25 9.36 -0.19
CA GLN A 58 10.41 9.06 0.65
C GLN A 58 10.22 9.50 2.10
N ALA A 59 9.49 10.60 2.33
CA ALA A 59 9.16 11.10 3.66
C ALA A 59 8.04 10.31 4.35
N ASP A 60 7.34 9.42 3.64
CA ASP A 60 6.24 8.63 4.18
C ASP A 60 6.75 7.37 4.89
N GLU A 61 6.75 7.40 6.21
CA GLU A 61 7.20 6.28 7.06
C GLU A 61 6.33 5.00 6.91
N SER A 62 5.14 5.10 6.35
CA SER A 62 4.27 3.95 6.11
C SER A 62 4.75 3.06 4.97
N ILE A 63 5.56 3.60 4.07
CA ILE A 63 6.12 2.88 2.92
C ILE A 63 7.22 1.93 3.38
N LYS A 64 7.04 0.64 3.12
CA LYS A 64 7.98 -0.40 3.55
C LYS A 64 8.98 -0.80 2.47
N CYS A 65 8.75 -0.41 1.23
CA CYS A 65 9.65 -0.66 0.12
C CYS A 65 9.98 0.63 -0.66
N PRO A 66 10.93 1.47 -0.16
CA PRO A 66 11.28 2.74 -0.80
C PRO A 66 11.73 2.61 -2.26
N ARG A 67 12.36 1.48 -2.62
CA ARG A 67 12.80 1.22 -3.99
C ARG A 67 11.65 1.17 -5.01
N ASN A 68 10.48 0.79 -4.58
CA ASN A 68 9.32 0.63 -5.47
C ASN A 68 8.57 1.95 -5.72
N ILE A 69 8.92 3.04 -5.05
CA ILE A 69 8.31 4.36 -5.29
C ILE A 69 8.53 4.83 -6.73
N TYR A 70 9.68 4.49 -7.32
CA TYR A 70 10.01 4.87 -8.69
C TYR A 70 9.09 4.20 -9.70
N GLU A 71 8.87 2.89 -9.60
CA GLU A 71 7.91 2.19 -10.44
C GLU A 71 6.48 2.64 -10.19
N TYR A 72 6.11 2.89 -8.93
CA TYR A 72 4.81 3.41 -8.55
C TYR A 72 4.50 4.75 -9.22
N ILE A 73 5.46 5.70 -9.21
CA ILE A 73 5.34 6.99 -9.88
C ILE A 73 5.26 6.81 -11.41
N LEU A 74 6.12 5.99 -12.00
CA LEU A 74 6.12 5.70 -13.42
C LEU A 74 4.80 5.10 -13.90
N GLY A 75 4.17 4.25 -13.09
CA GLY A 75 2.85 3.66 -13.32
C GLY A 75 1.67 4.60 -13.04
N GLY A 76 1.91 5.90 -12.85
CA GLY A 76 0.85 6.89 -12.58
C GLY A 76 0.20 6.74 -11.21
N GLU A 77 0.92 6.20 -10.25
CA GLU A 77 0.48 6.01 -8.85
C GLU A 77 -0.76 5.12 -8.69
N GLN A 78 -0.97 4.17 -9.60
CA GLN A 78 -2.15 3.30 -9.58
C GLN A 78 -1.96 2.06 -8.69
N ASP A 79 -0.80 1.43 -8.72
CA ASP A 79 -0.55 0.18 -8.00
C ASP A 79 0.07 0.41 -6.61
N LYS A 80 -0.77 0.67 -5.62
CA LYS A 80 -0.36 0.86 -4.22
C LYS A 80 0.31 -0.38 -3.60
N SER A 81 0.16 -1.56 -4.18
CA SER A 81 0.81 -2.78 -3.68
C SER A 81 2.34 -2.69 -3.77
N LEU A 82 2.86 -1.93 -4.74
CA LEU A 82 4.30 -1.66 -4.89
C LEU A 82 4.91 -1.01 -3.64
N LEU A 83 4.17 -0.13 -2.98
CA LEU A 83 4.65 0.60 -1.79
C LEU A 83 4.68 -0.27 -0.53
N GLN A 84 4.07 -1.44 -0.57
CA GLN A 84 3.96 -2.37 0.56
C GLN A 84 3.44 -1.70 1.84
N ILE A 85 2.46 -0.81 1.70
CA ILE A 85 1.80 -0.14 2.82
C ILE A 85 0.93 -1.17 3.55
N ARG A 86 1.34 -1.53 4.77
CA ARG A 86 0.63 -2.49 5.62
C ARG A 86 -0.28 -1.83 6.66
N LEU A 87 -0.12 -0.53 6.86
CA LEU A 87 -0.87 0.21 7.88
C LEU A 87 -2.00 0.97 7.22
N PHE A 88 -3.20 0.80 7.76
CA PHE A 88 -4.34 1.63 7.37
C PHE A 88 -4.20 3.03 7.94
N GLU A 89 -4.55 4.04 7.15
CA GLU A 89 -4.65 5.42 7.60
C GLU A 89 -5.72 5.58 8.69
N GLU A 90 -5.55 6.56 9.57
CA GLU A 90 -6.50 6.82 10.66
C GLU A 90 -7.91 7.17 10.15
N SER A 91 -8.02 7.85 9.01
CA SER A 91 -9.28 8.12 8.32
C SER A 91 -10.00 6.84 7.91
N THR A 92 -9.25 5.89 7.33
CA THR A 92 -9.75 4.57 6.92
C THR A 92 -10.21 3.74 8.12
N LYS A 93 -9.43 3.72 9.20
CA LYS A 93 -9.79 3.03 10.44
C LYS A 93 -11.08 3.58 11.04
N ARG A 94 -11.22 4.91 11.11
CA ARG A 94 -12.42 5.57 11.63
C ARG A 94 -13.64 5.29 10.77
N ALA A 95 -13.52 5.35 9.45
CA ALA A 95 -14.61 5.04 8.53
C ALA A 95 -15.05 3.57 8.63
N ALA A 96 -14.11 2.64 8.68
CA ALA A 96 -14.39 1.22 8.89
C ALA A 96 -15.07 0.97 10.24
N TYR A 97 -14.57 1.59 11.32
CA TYR A 97 -15.14 1.50 12.66
C TYR A 97 -16.60 2.01 12.68
N THR A 98 -16.86 3.18 12.13
CA THR A 98 -18.21 3.78 12.11
C THR A 98 -19.18 2.88 11.37
N ARG A 99 -18.86 2.50 10.12
CA ARG A 99 -19.67 1.60 9.30
C ARG A 99 -19.99 0.28 10.02
N GLN A 100 -18.96 -0.34 10.58
CA GLN A 100 -19.06 -1.65 11.25
C GLN A 100 -19.86 -1.55 12.57
N THR A 101 -19.69 -0.46 13.32
CA THR A 101 -20.39 -0.23 14.58
C THR A 101 -21.86 0.07 14.38
N GLU A 102 -22.23 0.85 13.36
CA GLU A 102 -23.62 1.13 12.99
C GLU A 102 -24.34 -0.16 12.60
N ALA A 103 -23.77 -0.94 11.69
CA ALA A 103 -24.32 -2.22 11.27
C ALA A 103 -24.45 -3.23 12.43
N ALA A 104 -23.50 -3.23 13.36
CA ALA A 104 -23.54 -4.10 14.54
C ALA A 104 -24.65 -3.70 15.51
N LYS A 105 -24.86 -2.41 15.75
CA LYS A 105 -25.94 -1.90 16.60
C LYS A 105 -27.31 -2.23 16.02
N GLU A 106 -27.51 -2.09 14.73
CA GLU A 106 -28.76 -2.45 14.04
C GLU A 106 -29.10 -3.93 14.21
N LYS A 107 -28.09 -4.79 14.20
CA LYS A 107 -28.25 -6.25 14.34
C LYS A 107 -28.23 -6.73 15.80
N GLY A 108 -27.93 -5.87 16.77
CA GLY A 108 -27.78 -6.25 18.18
C GLY A 108 -26.62 -7.22 18.45
N ILE A 109 -25.54 -7.12 17.66
CA ILE A 109 -24.35 -7.98 17.77
C ILE A 109 -23.10 -7.15 18.08
N SER A 110 -21.97 -7.81 18.35
CA SER A 110 -20.69 -7.13 18.53
C SER A 110 -20.20 -6.46 17.25
N ASN A 111 -19.55 -5.28 17.41
CA ASN A 111 -18.83 -4.65 16.32
C ASN A 111 -17.45 -5.28 16.04
N CYS A 112 -17.05 -6.30 16.80
CA CYS A 112 -15.96 -7.18 16.39
C CYS A 112 -16.57 -8.43 15.72
N PRO A 113 -16.34 -8.68 14.42
CA PRO A 113 -16.94 -9.79 13.68
C PRO A 113 -16.70 -11.15 14.33
N LEU A 114 -15.50 -11.37 14.87
CA LEU A 114 -15.14 -12.61 15.53
C LEU A 114 -15.82 -12.79 16.90
N CYS A 115 -16.11 -11.69 17.62
CA CYS A 115 -16.94 -11.76 18.81
C CYS A 115 -18.40 -12.05 18.46
N ALA A 116 -18.91 -11.45 17.39
CA ALA A 116 -20.31 -11.59 16.96
C ALA A 116 -20.68 -13.04 16.61
N ILE A 117 -19.76 -13.81 16.03
CA ILE A 117 -19.95 -15.22 15.66
C ILE A 117 -19.56 -16.19 16.79
N GLY A 118 -18.86 -15.71 17.82
CA GLY A 118 -18.42 -16.53 18.95
C GLY A 118 -19.52 -16.81 19.97
N ASP A 119 -19.34 -17.86 20.76
CA ASP A 119 -20.27 -18.24 21.84
C ASP A 119 -19.75 -17.77 23.22
N ASN A 120 -19.43 -16.48 23.34
CA ASN A 120 -18.91 -15.88 24.56
C ASN A 120 -19.73 -14.64 24.98
N ALA A 121 -19.44 -14.12 26.18
CA ALA A 121 -20.11 -12.95 26.75
C ALA A 121 -19.92 -11.65 25.90
N ASN A 122 -19.01 -11.63 24.95
CA ASN A 122 -18.73 -10.47 24.11
C ASN A 122 -19.54 -10.45 22.79
N LYS A 123 -20.44 -11.41 22.60
CA LYS A 123 -21.23 -11.57 21.36
C LYS A 123 -22.05 -10.33 20.97
N THR A 124 -22.44 -9.52 21.97
CA THR A 124 -23.21 -8.28 21.77
C THR A 124 -22.43 -7.03 22.18
N ARG A 125 -21.16 -7.18 22.55
CA ARG A 125 -20.34 -6.06 23.05
C ARG A 125 -19.98 -5.11 21.92
N ILE A 126 -20.25 -3.81 22.12
CA ILE A 126 -19.75 -2.74 21.27
C ILE A 126 -18.45 -2.19 21.86
N TYR A 127 -17.34 -2.44 21.20
CA TYR A 127 -16.02 -1.95 21.56
C TYR A 127 -15.85 -0.49 21.11
N LYS A 128 -15.08 0.29 21.86
CA LYS A 128 -14.66 1.63 21.48
C LYS A 128 -13.52 1.53 20.45
N LEU A 129 -13.30 2.60 19.69
CA LEU A 129 -12.24 2.65 18.66
C LEU A 129 -10.85 2.31 19.23
N ASN A 130 -10.52 2.79 20.42
CA ASN A 130 -9.24 2.51 21.09
C ASN A 130 -9.08 1.09 21.65
N GLU A 131 -10.16 0.32 21.68
CA GLU A 131 -10.16 -1.11 22.06
C GLU A 131 -10.04 -2.04 20.84
N MET A 132 -9.98 -1.48 19.64
CA MET A 132 -9.94 -2.21 18.38
C MET A 132 -8.70 -1.84 17.56
N ASP A 133 -8.27 -2.77 16.74
CA ASP A 133 -7.21 -2.57 15.75
C ASP A 133 -7.77 -2.87 14.36
N ALA A 134 -7.25 -2.15 13.35
CA ALA A 134 -7.58 -2.42 11.97
C ALA A 134 -6.80 -3.62 11.45
N ASP A 135 -7.49 -4.52 10.77
CA ASP A 135 -6.91 -5.70 10.16
C ASP A 135 -7.39 -5.85 8.71
N HIS A 136 -6.64 -6.60 7.92
CA HIS A 136 -7.00 -6.92 6.55
C HIS A 136 -7.95 -8.12 6.52
N VAL A 137 -9.12 -7.97 5.90
CA VAL A 137 -10.06 -9.10 5.66
C VAL A 137 -9.36 -10.18 4.84
N THR A 138 -8.81 -9.79 3.69
CA THR A 138 -7.86 -10.62 2.95
C THR A 138 -6.47 -10.23 3.39
N ALA A 139 -5.72 -11.17 3.96
CA ALA A 139 -4.40 -10.92 4.52
C ALA A 139 -3.48 -10.23 3.49
N TRP A 140 -2.74 -9.23 3.93
CA TRP A 140 -1.78 -8.51 3.08
C TRP A 140 -0.76 -9.45 2.43
N SER A 141 -0.30 -10.47 3.14
CA SER A 141 0.61 -11.52 2.64
C SER A 141 0.03 -12.36 1.50
N ARG A 142 -1.29 -12.30 1.30
CA ARG A 142 -2.03 -12.99 0.22
C ARG A 142 -2.51 -12.02 -0.85
N GLY A 143 -1.92 -10.82 -0.93
CA GLY A 143 -2.27 -9.80 -1.92
C GLY A 143 -3.46 -8.91 -1.55
N GLY A 144 -3.92 -8.93 -0.29
CA GLY A 144 -4.98 -8.05 0.19
C GLY A 144 -4.55 -6.59 0.15
N ALA A 145 -5.33 -5.73 -0.49
CA ALA A 145 -5.07 -4.30 -0.57
C ALA A 145 -5.28 -3.61 0.78
N THR A 146 -4.53 -2.54 1.05
CA THR A 146 -4.74 -1.65 2.19
C THR A 146 -5.77 -0.58 1.79
N SER A 147 -7.01 -1.02 1.62
CA SER A 147 -8.17 -0.19 1.24
C SER A 147 -9.30 -0.33 2.25
N ILE A 148 -10.25 0.61 2.23
CA ILE A 148 -11.39 0.60 3.16
C ILE A 148 -12.27 -0.66 2.99
N GLU A 149 -12.38 -1.20 1.79
CA GLU A 149 -13.13 -2.42 1.48
C GLU A 149 -12.52 -3.65 2.13
N ASN A 150 -11.19 -3.66 2.27
CA ASN A 150 -10.43 -4.74 2.88
C ASN A 150 -10.05 -4.45 4.34
N CYS A 151 -10.59 -3.39 4.94
CA CYS A 151 -10.36 -3.00 6.32
C CYS A 151 -11.51 -3.48 7.20
N GLU A 152 -11.20 -4.30 8.20
CA GLU A 152 -12.11 -4.62 9.29
C GLU A 152 -11.50 -4.26 10.65
N MET A 153 -12.35 -3.87 11.60
CA MET A 153 -11.93 -3.59 12.96
C MET A 153 -12.13 -4.82 13.82
N LEU A 154 -11.08 -5.29 14.43
CA LEU A 154 -11.11 -6.41 15.38
C LEU A 154 -10.81 -5.92 16.80
N CYS A 155 -11.44 -6.50 17.81
CA CYS A 155 -10.99 -6.25 19.18
C CYS A 155 -9.53 -6.71 19.33
N LYS A 156 -8.75 -6.05 20.18
CA LYS A 156 -7.30 -6.30 20.34
C LYS A 156 -6.98 -7.77 20.62
N THR A 157 -7.85 -8.47 21.34
CA THR A 157 -7.67 -9.91 21.62
C THR A 157 -7.73 -10.73 20.34
N HIS A 158 -8.75 -10.51 19.50
CA HIS A 158 -8.91 -11.25 18.25
C HIS A 158 -7.88 -10.85 17.21
N ASN A 159 -7.52 -9.57 17.13
CA ASN A 159 -6.45 -9.13 16.23
C ASN A 159 -5.12 -9.81 16.53
N ARG A 160 -4.76 -9.92 17.82
CA ARG A 160 -3.54 -10.61 18.25
C ARG A 160 -3.58 -12.12 17.99
N SER A 161 -4.73 -12.77 18.19
CA SER A 161 -4.87 -14.21 17.96
C SER A 161 -4.97 -14.58 16.48
N LYS A 162 -5.48 -13.69 15.62
CA LYS A 162 -5.50 -13.88 14.17
C LYS A 162 -4.10 -13.88 13.59
N GLY A 163 -3.23 -12.99 14.08
CA GLY A 163 -1.85 -12.87 13.59
C GLY A 163 -1.78 -12.67 12.06
N ASN A 164 -0.75 -13.23 11.43
CA ASN A 164 -0.53 -13.20 9.97
C ASN A 164 -1.09 -14.46 9.26
N LYS A 165 -2.19 -15.01 9.74
CA LYS A 165 -2.78 -16.22 9.14
C LYS A 165 -3.53 -15.92 7.84
#